data_918f4abfcf063ba3f32227eecc332e17
#
_entry.id   918f4abfcf063ba3f32227eecc332e17
#
_cell.length_a   1.000
_cell.length_b   1.000
_cell.length_c   1.000
_cell.angle_alpha   90.00
_cell.angle_beta   90.00
_cell.angle_gamma   90.00
#
_symmetry.space_group_name_H-M   'P 1'
#
loop_
_entity.id
_entity.type
_entity.pdbx_description
1 polymer ?
#
loop_
_entity_poly.entity_id
_entity_poly.type
_entity_poly.pdbx_seq_one_letter_code
_entity_poly.pdbx_strand_id
1 'polypeptide(L)'
;MANILAVDDSASMRQMVSFTLTNAGHQVVSAVDGKDALDKAGAEQFDLVLTDVNMPLMDGITLTRELRALPPYRFTPILMLTTESGADRKLEGKAAGATGWIVKPFNPDQLIAVVSKVLGLPR
;
A
#
# COMPACT_ATOMS: atom_id res chain seq x y z
N MET A 1 -10.23 5.52 12.16
CA MET A 1 -10.58 5.51 10.74
C MET A 1 -9.51 6.17 9.92
N ALA A 2 -9.06 5.50 8.92
CA ALA A 2 -7.98 5.99 8.09
C ALA A 2 -8.42 6.07 6.63
N ASN A 3 -7.78 6.95 5.88
CA ASN A 3 -7.96 7.10 4.45
C ASN A 3 -6.84 6.34 3.78
N ILE A 4 -7.15 5.27 3.09
CA ILE A 4 -6.16 4.32 2.57
C ILE A 4 -6.20 4.28 1.05
N LEU A 5 -5.03 4.38 0.43
CA LEU A 5 -4.87 4.20 -1.01
C LEU A 5 -4.38 2.78 -1.27
N ALA A 6 -5.15 1.99 -2.00
CA ALA A 6 -4.81 0.61 -2.33
C ALA A 6 -4.48 0.49 -3.81
N VAL A 7 -3.26 0.11 -4.13
CA VAL A 7 -2.73 0.09 -5.49
C VAL A 7 -2.42 -1.35 -5.90
N ASP A 8 -3.09 -1.84 -6.93
CA ASP A 8 -2.86 -3.19 -7.46
C ASP A 8 -3.41 -3.25 -8.87
N ASP A 9 -2.71 -3.89 -9.79
CA ASP A 9 -3.19 -4.06 -11.15
C ASP A 9 -4.21 -5.19 -11.27
N SER A 10 -4.39 -6.00 -10.22
CA SER A 10 -5.38 -7.07 -10.19
C SER A 10 -6.71 -6.54 -9.63
N ALA A 11 -7.77 -6.61 -10.43
CA ALA A 11 -9.09 -6.16 -10.00
C ALA A 11 -9.61 -6.97 -8.80
N SER A 12 -9.39 -8.28 -8.79
CA SER A 12 -9.84 -9.12 -7.67
C SER A 12 -9.10 -8.78 -6.38
N MET A 13 -7.80 -8.49 -6.47
CA MET A 13 -7.03 -8.10 -5.29
C MET A 13 -7.51 -6.74 -4.76
N ARG A 14 -7.75 -5.77 -5.64
CA ARG A 14 -8.28 -4.46 -5.23
C ARG A 14 -9.61 -4.61 -4.52
N GLN A 15 -10.49 -5.46 -5.04
CA GLN A 15 -11.80 -5.70 -4.42
C GLN A 15 -11.66 -6.32 -3.04
N MET A 16 -10.79 -7.31 -2.90
CA MET A 16 -10.58 -7.99 -1.62
C MET A 16 -10.02 -7.03 -0.57
N VAL A 17 -9.00 -6.28 -0.92
CA VAL A 17 -8.38 -5.31 -0.01
C VAL A 17 -9.38 -4.23 0.38
N SER A 18 -10.10 -3.68 -0.60
CA SER A 18 -11.08 -2.63 -0.37
C SER A 18 -12.21 -3.11 0.55
N PHE A 19 -12.76 -4.29 0.26
CA PHE A 19 -13.82 -4.87 1.07
C PHE A 19 -13.37 -5.11 2.52
N THR A 20 -12.20 -5.72 2.67
CA THR A 20 -11.66 -6.05 3.98
C THR A 20 -11.44 -4.81 4.84
N LEU A 21 -10.82 -3.79 4.27
CA LEU A 21 -10.49 -2.58 5.04
C LEU A 21 -11.69 -1.68 5.25
N THR A 22 -12.62 -1.63 4.31
CA THR A 22 -13.87 -0.90 4.48
C THR A 22 -14.67 -1.50 5.62
N ASN A 23 -14.74 -2.82 5.70
CA ASN A 23 -15.44 -3.50 6.80
C ASN A 23 -14.77 -3.27 8.15
N ALA A 24 -13.47 -2.96 8.15
CA ALA A 24 -12.74 -2.63 9.38
C ALA A 24 -12.88 -1.14 9.78
N GLY A 25 -13.65 -0.38 9.02
CA GLY A 25 -13.95 1.01 9.37
C GLY A 25 -13.09 2.05 8.66
N HIS A 26 -12.30 1.66 7.67
CA HIS A 26 -11.46 2.59 6.91
C HIS A 26 -12.15 3.03 5.63
N GLN A 27 -11.71 4.16 5.09
CA GLN A 27 -12.09 4.58 3.75
C GLN A 27 -10.99 4.16 2.78
N VAL A 28 -11.35 3.54 1.67
CA VAL A 28 -10.39 2.99 0.73
C VAL A 28 -10.63 3.55 -0.67
N VAL A 29 -9.58 4.09 -1.27
CA VAL A 29 -9.57 4.50 -2.67
C VAL A 29 -8.63 3.54 -3.39
N SER A 30 -9.07 2.99 -4.51
CA SER A 30 -8.28 2.03 -5.29
C SER A 30 -7.60 2.71 -6.47
N ALA A 31 -6.39 2.29 -6.78
CA ALA A 31 -5.66 2.71 -7.97
C ALA A 31 -5.20 1.49 -8.75
N VAL A 32 -5.19 1.59 -10.08
CA VAL A 32 -4.91 0.43 -10.94
C VAL A 32 -3.42 0.26 -11.26
N ASP A 33 -2.63 1.31 -11.08
CA ASP A 33 -1.18 1.29 -11.31
C ASP A 33 -0.52 2.44 -10.57
N GLY A 34 0.80 2.55 -10.71
CA GLY A 34 1.57 3.58 -10.01
C GLY A 34 1.23 5.00 -10.44
N LYS A 35 0.97 5.21 -11.73
CA LYS A 35 0.62 6.55 -12.21
C LYS A 35 -0.73 6.99 -11.67
N ASP A 36 -1.72 6.11 -11.70
CA ASP A 36 -3.04 6.36 -11.15
C ASP A 36 -2.94 6.68 -9.66
N ALA A 37 -2.07 5.93 -8.95
CA ALA A 37 -1.85 6.16 -7.52
C ALA A 37 -1.25 7.55 -7.25
N LEU A 38 -0.28 7.98 -8.05
CA LEU A 38 0.32 9.31 -7.89
C LEU A 38 -0.69 10.41 -8.15
N ASP A 39 -1.52 10.25 -9.17
CA ASP A 39 -2.57 11.22 -9.48
C ASP A 39 -3.55 11.34 -8.31
N LYS A 40 -3.97 10.23 -7.74
CA LYS A 40 -4.90 10.22 -6.62
C LYS A 40 -4.25 10.76 -5.35
N ALA A 41 -2.99 10.44 -5.12
CA ALA A 41 -2.24 10.95 -3.97
C ALA A 41 -2.06 12.48 -4.02
N GLY A 42 -1.97 13.04 -5.21
CA GLY A 42 -1.93 14.49 -5.39
C GLY A 42 -3.27 15.16 -5.20
N ALA A 43 -4.37 14.44 -5.43
CA ALA A 43 -5.72 15.00 -5.34
C ALA A 43 -6.30 14.95 -3.93
N GLU A 44 -5.88 13.97 -3.10
CA GLU A 44 -6.33 13.90 -1.72
C GLU A 44 -5.24 13.27 -0.84
N GLN A 45 -5.32 13.51 0.46
CA GLN A 45 -4.34 13.04 1.42
C GLN A 45 -4.74 11.66 1.96
N PHE A 46 -3.80 10.71 1.90
CA PHE A 46 -3.99 9.38 2.46
C PHE A 46 -3.15 9.17 3.71
N ASP A 47 -3.67 8.38 4.63
CA ASP A 47 -2.98 8.05 5.89
C ASP A 47 -2.10 6.83 5.75
N LEU A 48 -2.35 6.02 4.72
CA LEU A 48 -1.63 4.78 4.45
C LEU A 48 -1.73 4.45 2.97
N VAL A 49 -0.64 3.95 2.41
CA VAL A 49 -0.63 3.41 1.04
C VAL A 49 -0.29 1.93 1.10
N LEU A 50 -1.12 1.12 0.44
CA LEU A 50 -0.86 -0.30 0.21
C LEU A 50 -0.60 -0.46 -1.28
N THR A 51 0.53 -1.02 -1.66
CA THR A 51 0.85 -1.19 -3.07
C THR A 51 1.42 -2.56 -3.36
N ASP A 52 0.96 -3.15 -4.46
CA ASP A 52 1.61 -4.32 -5.02
C ASP A 52 3.02 -3.91 -5.50
N VAL A 53 3.96 -4.84 -5.46
CA VAL A 53 5.32 -4.59 -5.93
C VAL A 53 5.38 -4.72 -7.45
N ASN A 54 4.81 -5.78 -7.99
CA ASN A 54 4.91 -6.09 -9.42
C ASN A 54 3.71 -5.54 -10.19
N MET A 55 3.91 -4.38 -10.82
CA MET A 55 2.89 -3.74 -11.64
C MET A 55 3.51 -3.26 -12.93
N PRO A 56 2.73 -3.19 -14.03
CA PRO A 56 3.25 -2.66 -15.29
C PRO A 56 3.54 -1.16 -15.17
N LEU A 57 4.46 -0.68 -15.98
CA LEU A 57 4.84 0.71 -16.14
C LEU A 57 5.59 1.29 -14.93
N MET A 58 5.04 1.18 -13.74
CA MET A 58 5.68 1.68 -12.52
C MET A 58 5.42 0.66 -11.41
N ASP A 59 6.47 -0.01 -10.93
CA ASP A 59 6.33 -0.96 -9.84
C ASP A 59 6.16 -0.27 -8.50
N GLY A 60 5.83 -1.05 -7.46
CA GLY A 60 5.57 -0.50 -6.13
C GLY A 60 6.79 0.14 -5.49
N ILE A 61 7.98 -0.31 -5.84
CA ILE A 61 9.23 0.27 -5.31
C ILE A 61 9.44 1.66 -5.89
N THR A 62 9.25 1.81 -7.20
CA THR A 62 9.34 3.11 -7.86
C THR A 62 8.25 4.05 -7.35
N LEU A 63 7.03 3.55 -7.19
CA LEU A 63 5.94 4.34 -6.63
C LEU A 63 6.29 4.85 -5.24
N THR A 64 6.87 4.00 -4.40
CA THR A 64 7.29 4.39 -3.05
C THR A 64 8.29 5.53 -3.09
N ARG A 65 9.29 5.45 -3.97
CA ARG A 65 10.27 6.54 -4.14
C ARG A 65 9.59 7.84 -4.55
N GLU A 66 8.67 7.77 -5.50
CA GLU A 66 7.95 8.94 -5.99
C GLU A 66 7.09 9.56 -4.90
N LEU A 67 6.40 8.74 -4.10
CA LEU A 67 5.60 9.24 -3.00
C LEU A 67 6.46 9.90 -1.93
N ARG A 68 7.60 9.31 -1.60
CA ARG A 68 8.52 9.90 -0.60
C ARG A 68 9.08 11.24 -1.03
N ALA A 69 9.14 11.51 -2.33
CA ALA A 69 9.57 12.81 -2.85
C ALA A 69 8.48 13.88 -2.70
N LEU A 70 7.24 13.48 -2.44
CA LEU A 70 6.14 14.43 -2.20
C LEU A 70 6.07 14.76 -0.71
N PRO A 71 6.22 16.04 -0.31
CA PRO A 71 6.27 16.41 1.11
C PRO A 71 5.14 15.84 1.97
N PRO A 72 3.85 15.83 1.52
CA PRO A 72 2.80 15.25 2.35
C PRO A 72 2.96 13.77 2.66
N TYR A 73 3.75 13.04 1.87
CA TYR A 73 3.91 11.59 2.01
C TYR A 73 5.28 11.19 2.55
N ARG A 74 6.06 12.14 3.05
CA ARG A 74 7.42 11.85 3.54
C ARG A 74 7.42 10.81 4.65
N PHE A 75 6.41 10.83 5.51
CA PHE A 75 6.34 9.93 6.67
C PHE A 75 5.11 9.03 6.68
N THR A 76 4.31 9.07 5.62
CA THR A 76 3.11 8.24 5.51
C THR A 76 3.50 6.76 5.43
N PRO A 77 2.90 5.87 6.22
CA PRO A 77 3.18 4.45 6.09
C PRO A 77 2.87 3.94 4.69
N ILE A 78 3.81 3.19 4.13
CA ILE A 78 3.65 2.54 2.83
C ILE A 78 3.96 1.06 3.01
N LEU A 79 2.97 0.21 2.78
CA LEU A 79 3.08 -1.23 2.89
C LEU A 79 3.09 -1.85 1.51
N MET A 80 3.98 -2.81 1.28
CA MET A 80 4.06 -3.52 0.01
C MET A 80 3.43 -4.89 0.11
N LEU A 81 2.63 -5.25 -0.88
CA LEU A 81 2.02 -6.57 -1.03
C LEU A 81 2.80 -7.30 -2.12
N THR A 82 3.37 -8.45 -1.80
CA THR A 82 4.23 -9.14 -2.75
C THR A 82 4.11 -10.65 -2.63
N THR A 83 4.24 -11.35 -3.75
CA THR A 83 4.42 -12.81 -3.75
C THR A 83 5.87 -13.18 -3.52
N GLU A 84 6.77 -12.19 -3.55
CA GLU A 84 8.19 -12.43 -3.39
C GLU A 84 8.63 -12.21 -1.95
N SER A 85 9.25 -13.24 -1.38
CA SER A 85 9.83 -13.15 -0.05
C SER A 85 11.35 -12.99 -0.08
N GLY A 86 11.91 -12.78 -1.27
CA GLY A 86 13.35 -12.67 -1.46
C GLY A 86 13.95 -11.43 -0.80
N ALA A 87 15.13 -11.60 -0.23
CA ALA A 87 15.82 -10.54 0.50
C ALA A 87 16.11 -9.32 -0.39
N ASP A 88 16.44 -9.56 -1.67
CA ASP A 88 16.80 -8.47 -2.59
C ASP A 88 15.64 -7.48 -2.79
N ARG A 89 14.44 -7.99 -3.01
CA ARG A 89 13.27 -7.13 -3.21
C ARG A 89 12.91 -6.38 -1.92
N LYS A 90 13.07 -7.03 -0.78
CA LYS A 90 12.83 -6.37 0.50
C LYS A 90 13.83 -5.25 0.76
N LEU A 91 15.10 -5.48 0.41
CA LEU A 91 16.13 -4.44 0.55
C LEU A 91 15.83 -3.26 -0.37
N GLU A 92 15.44 -3.52 -1.63
CA GLU A 92 15.08 -2.46 -2.56
C GLU A 92 13.91 -1.63 -2.04
N GLY A 93 12.88 -2.29 -1.53
CA GLY A 93 11.71 -1.62 -0.98
C GLY A 93 12.05 -0.79 0.24
N LYS A 94 12.86 -1.34 1.14
CA LYS A 94 13.29 -0.61 2.32
C LYS A 94 14.12 0.61 1.94
N ALA A 95 15.03 0.47 0.99
CA ALA A 95 15.84 1.58 0.49
C ALA A 95 14.97 2.67 -0.16
N ALA A 96 13.85 2.29 -0.78
CA ALA A 96 12.91 3.23 -1.36
C ALA A 96 12.05 3.93 -0.31
N GLY A 97 12.01 3.42 0.92
CA GLY A 97 11.27 4.02 2.02
C GLY A 97 10.01 3.29 2.44
N ALA A 98 9.85 2.02 2.05
CA ALA A 98 8.70 1.22 2.47
C ALA A 98 8.72 1.01 3.98
N THR A 99 7.52 1.03 4.60
CA THR A 99 7.37 0.82 6.03
C THR A 99 7.37 -0.65 6.39
N GLY A 100 6.81 -1.50 5.53
CA GLY A 100 6.72 -2.92 5.78
C GLY A 100 6.18 -3.71 4.60
N TRP A 101 5.94 -4.99 4.82
CA TRP A 101 5.59 -5.96 3.80
C TRP A 101 4.47 -6.87 4.28
N ILE A 102 3.65 -7.29 3.33
CA ILE A 102 2.70 -8.39 3.53
C ILE A 102 2.92 -9.35 2.37
N VAL A 103 3.24 -10.61 2.66
CA VAL A 103 3.49 -11.62 1.63
C VAL A 103 2.18 -12.28 1.24
N LYS A 104 1.94 -12.36 -0.08
CA LYS A 104 0.76 -13.05 -0.62
C LYS A 104 1.03 -14.54 -0.70
N PRO A 105 0.04 -15.39 -0.48
CA PRO A 105 -1.33 -15.04 -0.05
C PRO A 105 -1.39 -14.71 1.44
N PHE A 106 -2.31 -13.84 1.79
CA PHE A 106 -2.57 -13.49 3.19
C PHE A 106 -4.07 -13.58 3.45
N ASN A 107 -4.46 -13.71 4.71
CA ASN A 107 -5.87 -13.70 5.04
C ASN A 107 -6.31 -12.30 5.48
N PRO A 108 -7.63 -12.02 5.49
CA PRO A 108 -8.13 -10.69 5.89
C PRO A 108 -7.67 -10.24 7.27
N ASP A 109 -7.58 -11.16 8.22
CA ASP A 109 -7.16 -10.82 9.59
C ASP A 109 -5.72 -10.34 9.63
N GLN A 110 -4.83 -10.93 8.82
CA GLN A 110 -3.44 -10.49 8.71
C GLN A 110 -3.36 -9.08 8.15
N LEU A 111 -4.15 -8.78 7.13
CA LEU A 111 -4.18 -7.45 6.52
C LEU A 111 -4.63 -6.41 7.54
N ILE A 112 -5.73 -6.66 8.24
CA ILE A 112 -6.26 -5.75 9.25
C ILE A 112 -5.24 -5.54 10.36
N ALA A 113 -4.60 -6.62 10.82
CA ALA A 113 -3.62 -6.56 11.91
C ALA A 113 -2.43 -5.67 11.55
N VAL A 114 -1.87 -5.84 10.35
CA VAL A 114 -0.70 -5.06 9.94
C VAL A 114 -1.08 -3.60 9.73
N VAL A 115 -2.22 -3.33 9.10
CA VAL A 115 -2.71 -1.98 8.89
C VAL A 115 -2.93 -1.26 10.23
N SER A 116 -3.59 -1.92 11.17
CA SER A 116 -3.83 -1.34 12.50
C SER A 116 -2.51 -1.03 13.22
N LYS A 117 -1.54 -1.95 13.11
CA LYS A 117 -0.25 -1.78 13.75
C LYS A 117 0.50 -0.56 13.21
N VAL A 118 0.58 -0.40 11.89
CA VAL A 118 1.35 0.71 11.31
C VAL A 118 0.64 2.04 11.49
N LEU A 119 -0.68 2.05 11.64
CA LEU A 119 -1.45 3.25 11.92
C LEU A 119 -1.49 3.58 13.42
N GLY A 120 -0.97 2.70 14.26
CA GLY A 120 -1.00 2.91 15.71
C GLY A 120 -2.37 2.77 16.33
N LEU A 121 -3.26 1.99 15.70
CA LEU A 121 -4.63 1.80 16.16
C LEU A 121 -4.72 0.58 17.07
N PRO A 122 -5.63 0.61 18.07
CA PRO A 122 -5.90 -0.60 18.86
C PRO A 122 -6.59 -1.64 17.98
N ARG A 123 -6.33 -2.90 18.29
CA ARG A 123 -6.95 -4.01 17.58
C ARG A 123 -8.19 -4.47 18.26
#